data_9dd3e9edc996f88bbf3e9ba4191c4e29
#
_entry.id   9dd3e9edc996f88bbf3e9ba4191c4e29
#
_cell.length_a   1.000
_cell.length_b   1.000
_cell.length_c   1.000
_cell.angle_alpha   90.00
_cell.angle_beta   90.00
_cell.angle_gamma   90.00
#
_symmetry.space_group_name_H-M   'P 1'
#
loop_
_entity.id
_entity.type
_entity.pdbx_description
1 polymer ?
#
loop_
_entity_poly.entity_id
_entity_poly.type
_entity_poly.pdbx_seq_one_letter_code
_entity_poly.pdbx_strand_id
1 'polypeptide(L)'
;MSIIPVTPFAPGIARGKVSRNREAILSDSIVLLRQQNLAAFTSKPAGIIVIEGAPLSHPMIHLLRLGIPVVIIPGEQAGELEEDMEITIDGYRGRIMQSADSTSATACIPEIPPAGRPIILNDGSRVALRASIYGSDDASLALRQGAESIGLVRTEFIVPADGSMPDADFYRHELARLCTAAESLAVTLRLPDIAADKQVPWLEPLAGLTGPLGLQGIRLYHQRRVRAVLDAMIEAVNSLSAEYKLSLLLPYVVRHDEFIHWRTVIQQQLQRPLPIGVMAETPSAVLALANWFDVADFVAIG
;
A
#
# COMPACT_ATOMS: atom_id res chain seq x y z
N MET A 1 20.24 -14.21 28.04
CA MET A 1 19.56 -13.35 27.06
C MET A 1 19.36 -14.18 25.79
N SER A 2 18.17 -14.58 25.49
CA SER A 2 17.86 -15.30 24.24
C SER A 2 17.51 -14.27 23.18
N ILE A 3 18.15 -14.37 22.01
CA ILE A 3 17.86 -13.55 20.83
C ILE A 3 17.33 -14.47 19.75
N ILE A 4 16.12 -14.21 19.29
CA ILE A 4 15.51 -14.91 18.16
C ILE A 4 15.69 -14.03 16.92
N PRO A 5 16.44 -14.48 15.89
CA PRO A 5 16.56 -13.77 14.63
C PRO A 5 15.24 -13.89 13.84
N VAL A 6 14.76 -12.78 13.29
CA VAL A 6 13.49 -12.68 12.55
C VAL A 6 13.65 -11.76 11.35
N THR A 7 12.70 -11.79 10.43
CA THR A 7 12.73 -10.88 9.28
C THR A 7 12.15 -9.50 9.69
N PRO A 8 12.89 -8.40 9.53
CA PRO A 8 12.37 -7.06 9.76
C PRO A 8 11.32 -6.73 8.69
N PHE A 9 10.24 -6.03 9.09
CA PHE A 9 9.20 -5.60 8.16
C PHE A 9 8.88 -4.11 8.31
N ALA A 10 8.46 -3.65 9.49
CA ALA A 10 8.30 -2.22 9.77
C ALA A 10 9.31 -1.80 10.84
N PRO A 11 10.02 -0.67 10.64
CA PRO A 11 11.07 -0.23 11.53
C PRO A 11 10.52 0.23 12.90
N GLY A 12 11.36 0.21 13.91
CA GLY A 12 11.07 0.65 15.27
C GLY A 12 11.46 -0.38 16.31
N ILE A 13 11.37 0.03 17.58
CA ILE A 13 11.59 -0.84 18.73
C ILE A 13 10.38 -0.75 19.64
N ALA A 14 9.87 -1.90 20.06
CA ALA A 14 8.79 -1.97 21.02
C ALA A 14 9.10 -3.01 22.09
N ARG A 15 8.71 -2.69 23.34
CA ARG A 15 8.72 -3.62 24.47
C ARG A 15 7.30 -3.82 24.96
N GLY A 16 6.96 -5.04 25.32
CA GLY A 16 5.65 -5.37 25.84
C GLY A 16 5.49 -6.85 26.11
N LYS A 17 4.32 -7.22 26.55
CA LYS A 17 3.94 -8.61 26.76
C LYS A 17 3.38 -9.21 25.48
N VAL A 18 3.75 -10.44 25.20
CA VAL A 18 3.18 -11.19 24.07
C VAL A 18 1.70 -11.44 24.32
N SER A 19 0.86 -11.09 23.34
CA SER A 19 -0.55 -11.44 23.33
C SER A 19 -0.93 -12.19 22.07
N ARG A 20 -1.56 -13.32 22.22
CA ARG A 20 -2.16 -14.12 21.15
C ARG A 20 -3.66 -13.92 21.06
N ASN A 21 -4.23 -13.20 22.05
CA ASN A 21 -5.66 -12.89 22.10
C ASN A 21 -5.94 -11.60 21.32
N ARG A 22 -6.92 -11.66 20.40
CA ARG A 22 -7.34 -10.55 19.55
C ARG A 22 -8.38 -9.63 20.17
N GLU A 23 -9.11 -10.14 21.15
CA GLU A 23 -10.24 -9.42 21.75
C GLU A 23 -9.81 -8.45 22.86
N ALA A 24 -8.61 -8.65 23.43
CA ALA A 24 -8.08 -7.86 24.53
C ALA A 24 -6.68 -7.30 24.22
N ILE A 25 -6.55 -6.56 23.10
CA ILE A 25 -5.27 -5.96 22.73
C ILE A 25 -5.07 -4.68 23.52
N LEU A 26 -4.07 -4.68 24.40
CA LEU A 26 -3.62 -3.49 25.12
C LEU A 26 -2.60 -2.70 24.30
N SER A 27 -2.53 -1.40 24.51
CA SER A 27 -1.61 -0.51 23.80
C SER A 27 -0.13 -0.80 24.09
N ASP A 28 0.18 -1.51 25.17
CA ASP A 28 1.51 -1.93 25.62
C ASP A 28 1.82 -3.39 25.30
N SER A 29 0.95 -4.09 24.58
CA SER A 29 1.16 -5.48 24.16
C SER A 29 1.92 -5.60 22.86
N ILE A 30 2.62 -6.72 22.68
CA ILE A 30 3.19 -7.16 21.39
C ILE A 30 2.33 -8.32 20.91
N VAL A 31 1.61 -8.10 19.80
CA VAL A 31 0.61 -9.04 19.31
C VAL A 31 1.25 -10.04 18.35
N LEU A 32 1.02 -11.33 18.60
CA LEU A 32 1.46 -12.43 17.74
C LEU A 32 0.29 -12.92 16.87
N LEU A 33 0.38 -12.76 15.56
CA LEU A 33 -0.70 -13.04 14.60
C LEU A 33 -0.21 -13.89 13.43
N ARG A 34 -1.08 -14.72 12.87
CA ARG A 34 -0.87 -15.28 11.52
C ARG A 34 -1.34 -14.31 10.45
N GLN A 35 -0.70 -14.35 9.28
CA GLN A 35 -1.04 -13.45 8.15
C GLN A 35 -2.53 -13.45 7.80
N GLN A 36 -3.18 -14.61 7.77
CA GLN A 36 -4.63 -14.73 7.47
C GLN A 36 -5.54 -13.94 8.41
N ASN A 37 -5.00 -13.51 9.52
CA ASN A 37 -5.72 -12.81 10.59
C ASN A 37 -5.54 -11.30 10.53
N LEU A 38 -4.73 -10.79 9.60
CA LEU A 38 -4.40 -9.37 9.50
C LEU A 38 -5.52 -8.54 8.85
N ALA A 39 -6.32 -9.12 7.97
CA ALA A 39 -7.35 -8.40 7.21
C ALA A 39 -8.40 -7.69 8.11
N ALA A 40 -8.69 -8.26 9.27
CA ALA A 40 -9.64 -7.70 10.24
C ALA A 40 -8.95 -6.95 11.41
N PHE A 41 -7.63 -6.71 11.31
CA PHE A 41 -6.87 -6.14 12.42
C PHE A 41 -6.87 -4.61 12.35
N THR A 42 -7.51 -3.97 13.34
CA THR A 42 -7.64 -2.50 13.42
C THR A 42 -6.99 -1.88 14.65
N SER A 43 -6.53 -2.71 15.60
CA SER A 43 -5.94 -2.23 16.84
C SER A 43 -4.51 -1.73 16.65
N LYS A 44 -4.06 -0.84 17.54
CA LYS A 44 -2.69 -0.31 17.54
C LYS A 44 -1.96 -0.71 18.84
N PRO A 45 -1.35 -1.93 18.88
CA PRO A 45 -0.51 -2.37 19.99
C PRO A 45 0.85 -1.67 19.96
N ALA A 46 1.72 -1.98 20.94
CA ALA A 46 3.10 -1.50 20.93
C ALA A 46 3.90 -2.03 19.73
N GLY A 47 3.65 -3.27 19.32
CA GLY A 47 4.28 -3.88 18.16
C GLY A 47 3.59 -5.16 17.72
N ILE A 48 3.95 -5.65 16.53
CA ILE A 48 3.34 -6.85 15.93
C ILE A 48 4.41 -7.84 15.50
N ILE A 49 4.16 -9.11 15.77
CA ILE A 49 4.91 -10.26 15.24
C ILE A 49 3.98 -11.03 14.34
N VAL A 50 4.33 -11.16 13.07
CA VAL A 50 3.54 -11.92 12.09
C VAL A 50 4.17 -13.27 11.84
N ILE A 51 3.40 -14.33 12.03
CA ILE A 51 3.84 -15.70 11.74
C ILE A 51 3.69 -15.93 10.24
N GLU A 52 4.80 -16.29 9.56
CA GLU A 52 4.84 -16.66 8.14
C GLU A 52 4.25 -15.55 7.23
N GLY A 53 4.56 -14.30 7.53
CA GLY A 53 4.09 -13.17 6.73
C GLY A 53 4.77 -13.09 5.37
N ALA A 54 3.99 -12.90 4.29
CA ALA A 54 4.51 -12.59 2.97
C ALA A 54 4.66 -11.06 2.83
N PRO A 55 5.89 -10.50 2.79
CA PRO A 55 6.12 -9.05 2.93
C PRO A 55 5.39 -8.19 1.91
N LEU A 56 5.20 -8.70 0.69
CA LEU A 56 4.55 -7.95 -0.40
C LEU A 56 3.04 -8.17 -0.48
N SER A 57 2.45 -8.95 0.43
CA SER A 57 1.00 -9.16 0.45
C SER A 57 0.25 -7.92 0.96
N HIS A 58 -0.95 -7.67 0.44
CA HIS A 58 -1.79 -6.56 0.85
C HIS A 58 -2.00 -6.45 2.38
N PRO A 59 -2.33 -7.55 3.10
CA PRO A 59 -2.49 -7.47 4.55
C PRO A 59 -1.21 -7.02 5.28
N MET A 60 -0.04 -7.45 4.81
CA MET A 60 1.23 -7.02 5.40
C MET A 60 1.50 -5.53 5.13
N ILE A 61 1.35 -5.10 3.86
CA ILE A 61 1.55 -3.70 3.49
C ILE A 61 0.62 -2.78 4.31
N HIS A 62 -0.60 -3.23 4.61
CA HIS A 62 -1.54 -2.47 5.44
C HIS A 62 -1.00 -2.19 6.85
N LEU A 63 -0.19 -3.10 7.44
CA LEU A 63 0.41 -2.89 8.75
C LEU A 63 1.39 -1.70 8.80
N LEU A 64 2.00 -1.32 7.68
CA LEU A 64 2.90 -0.17 7.62
C LEU A 64 2.20 1.14 8.02
N ARG A 65 0.88 1.24 7.80
CA ARG A 65 0.08 2.40 8.19
C ARG A 65 -0.04 2.59 9.70
N LEU A 66 0.12 1.53 10.47
CA LEU A 66 0.02 1.62 11.92
C LEU A 66 1.18 2.41 12.54
N GLY A 67 2.30 2.53 11.81
CA GLY A 67 3.49 3.27 12.27
C GLY A 67 4.09 2.66 13.54
N ILE A 68 4.00 1.34 13.70
CA ILE A 68 4.54 0.58 14.83
C ILE A 68 5.51 -0.49 14.33
N PRO A 69 6.45 -0.96 15.16
CA PRO A 69 7.38 -2.01 14.79
C PRO A 69 6.67 -3.32 14.41
N VAL A 70 7.07 -3.91 13.29
CA VAL A 70 6.56 -5.21 12.82
C VAL A 70 7.74 -6.09 12.41
N VAL A 71 7.74 -7.34 12.87
CA VAL A 71 8.70 -8.36 12.46
C VAL A 71 7.97 -9.63 12.02
N ILE A 72 8.61 -10.44 11.17
CA ILE A 72 8.06 -11.71 10.67
C ILE A 72 8.88 -12.84 11.26
N ILE A 73 8.18 -13.80 11.87
CA ILE A 73 8.79 -15.00 12.49
C ILE A 73 8.40 -16.26 11.72
N PRO A 74 9.31 -17.23 11.52
CA PRO A 74 8.98 -18.56 11.03
C PRO A 74 8.00 -19.28 11.95
N GLY A 75 7.10 -20.10 11.38
CA GLY A 75 6.08 -20.81 12.16
C GLY A 75 6.65 -21.72 13.24
N GLU A 76 7.78 -22.39 12.97
CA GLU A 76 8.49 -23.27 13.90
C GLU A 76 9.01 -22.55 15.15
N GLN A 77 9.42 -21.28 15.01
CA GLN A 77 9.95 -20.46 16.12
C GLN A 77 8.86 -19.74 16.91
N ALA A 78 7.65 -19.62 16.35
CA ALA A 78 6.55 -18.91 17.00
C ALA A 78 6.11 -19.59 18.31
N GLY A 79 6.41 -20.88 18.50
CA GLY A 79 6.16 -21.63 19.73
C GLY A 79 7.01 -21.18 20.92
N GLU A 80 8.16 -20.54 20.69
CA GLU A 80 9.06 -20.05 21.73
C GLU A 80 8.51 -18.79 22.44
N LEU A 81 7.50 -18.14 21.88
CA LEU A 81 6.89 -16.93 22.42
C LEU A 81 5.60 -17.29 23.16
N GLU A 82 5.66 -17.44 24.46
CA GLU A 82 4.51 -17.78 25.30
C GLU A 82 3.63 -16.54 25.56
N GLU A 83 2.34 -16.76 25.90
CA GLU A 83 1.43 -15.70 26.33
C GLU A 83 2.00 -14.99 27.57
N ASP A 84 1.81 -13.69 27.67
CA ASP A 84 2.31 -12.82 28.75
C ASP A 84 3.85 -12.75 28.90
N MET A 85 4.62 -13.39 28.02
CA MET A 85 6.08 -13.29 28.01
C MET A 85 6.50 -11.84 27.71
N GLU A 86 7.37 -11.26 28.53
CA GLU A 86 7.91 -9.92 28.28
C GLU A 86 9.05 -9.97 27.29
N ILE A 87 8.90 -9.27 26.15
CA ILE A 87 9.86 -9.26 25.06
C ILE A 87 10.10 -7.83 24.54
N THR A 88 11.19 -7.68 23.81
CA THR A 88 11.46 -6.51 22.99
C THR A 88 11.64 -6.92 21.54
N ILE A 89 10.92 -6.28 20.62
CA ILE A 89 11.13 -6.44 19.18
C ILE A 89 11.95 -5.28 18.62
N ASP A 90 12.91 -5.61 17.74
CA ASP A 90 13.73 -4.66 16.99
C ASP A 90 13.46 -4.83 15.49
N GLY A 91 12.53 -4.02 14.97
CA GLY A 91 12.14 -4.02 13.58
C GLY A 91 13.18 -3.41 12.62
N TYR A 92 14.25 -2.80 13.14
CA TYR A 92 15.39 -2.37 12.32
C TYR A 92 16.35 -3.51 12.02
N ARG A 93 16.65 -4.33 13.05
CA ARG A 93 17.66 -5.40 12.96
C ARG A 93 17.06 -6.79 12.76
N GLY A 94 15.73 -6.91 12.82
CA GLY A 94 15.06 -8.19 12.69
C GLY A 94 15.39 -9.15 13.82
N ARG A 95 15.07 -8.78 15.06
CA ARG A 95 15.33 -9.64 16.22
C ARG A 95 14.29 -9.45 17.32
N ILE A 96 14.06 -10.50 18.05
CA ILE A 96 13.26 -10.54 19.28
C ILE A 96 14.19 -10.86 20.43
N MET A 97 14.12 -10.09 21.50
CA MET A 97 14.94 -10.26 22.70
C MET A 97 14.04 -10.64 23.86
N GLN A 98 14.38 -11.76 24.51
CA GLN A 98 13.74 -12.25 25.72
C GLN A 98 14.62 -11.83 26.90
N SER A 99 14.28 -10.84 27.69
CA SER A 99 14.84 -10.52 28.99
C SER A 99 14.35 -9.19 29.56
N ALA A 100 14.32 -9.12 30.89
CA ALA A 100 14.01 -7.92 31.67
C ALA A 100 15.12 -6.85 31.63
N ASP A 101 16.36 -7.20 31.28
CA ASP A 101 17.52 -6.27 31.27
C ASP A 101 17.64 -5.51 29.95
N SER A 102 16.77 -4.54 29.75
CA SER A 102 16.72 -3.73 28.54
C SER A 102 17.45 -2.38 28.62
N THR A 103 18.37 -2.21 29.54
CA THR A 103 19.19 -0.97 29.63
C THR A 103 20.24 -0.83 28.53
N SER A 104 20.47 -1.85 27.70
CA SER A 104 21.43 -1.76 26.58
C SER A 104 20.80 -1.77 25.19
N ALA A 105 19.47 -1.76 25.07
CA ALA A 105 18.79 -1.47 23.81
C ALA A 105 18.70 0.04 23.57
N THR A 106 19.80 0.76 23.78
CA THR A 106 19.96 2.08 23.16
C THR A 106 19.98 1.80 21.67
N ALA A 107 18.82 1.94 21.07
CA ALA A 107 18.64 1.77 19.66
C ALA A 107 19.61 2.72 18.96
N CYS A 108 20.63 2.18 18.35
CA CYS A 108 21.19 2.84 17.20
C CYS A 108 20.06 2.83 16.16
N ILE A 109 19.14 3.77 16.29
CA ILE A 109 18.18 4.09 15.23
C ILE A 109 19.08 4.38 14.04
N PRO A 110 18.99 3.63 12.92
CA PRO A 110 19.74 4.00 11.75
C PRO A 110 19.46 5.48 11.51
N GLU A 111 20.48 6.29 11.34
CA GLU A 111 20.28 7.67 10.93
C GLU A 111 19.47 7.62 9.64
N ILE A 112 18.19 7.91 9.73
CA ILE A 112 17.37 8.13 8.54
C ILE A 112 17.99 9.36 7.90
N PRO A 113 18.49 9.27 6.66
CA PRO A 113 19.06 10.43 6.00
C PRO A 113 18.08 11.59 6.11
N PRO A 114 18.53 12.81 6.41
CA PRO A 114 17.64 13.94 6.53
C PRO A 114 16.79 14.05 5.26
N ALA A 115 15.48 14.25 5.45
CA ALA A 115 14.51 14.42 4.38
C ALA A 115 15.03 15.42 3.34
N GLY A 116 14.86 15.11 2.05
CA GLY A 116 15.26 16.00 0.95
C GLY A 116 16.67 15.84 0.41
N ARG A 117 17.47 14.88 0.88
CA ARG A 117 18.72 14.55 0.19
C ARG A 117 18.46 13.68 -1.04
N PRO A 118 18.98 14.08 -2.23
CA PRO A 118 18.84 13.25 -3.42
C PRO A 118 19.58 11.91 -3.25
N ILE A 119 18.93 10.84 -3.67
CA ILE A 119 19.54 9.51 -3.70
C ILE A 119 20.33 9.39 -5.00
N ILE A 120 21.65 9.27 -4.87
CA ILE A 120 22.56 9.13 -6.00
C ILE A 120 23.17 7.72 -5.94
N LEU A 121 23.06 6.97 -7.02
CA LEU A 121 23.66 5.65 -7.16
C LEU A 121 25.17 5.76 -7.44
N ASN A 122 25.89 4.63 -7.35
CA ASN A 122 27.35 4.60 -7.57
C ASN A 122 27.77 5.00 -8.99
N ASP A 123 26.88 4.87 -9.96
CA ASP A 123 27.09 5.29 -11.36
C ASP A 123 26.76 6.77 -11.60
N GLY A 124 26.38 7.51 -10.55
CA GLY A 124 26.00 8.93 -10.61
C GLY A 124 24.53 9.17 -10.99
N SER A 125 23.75 8.15 -11.29
CA SER A 125 22.32 8.29 -11.59
C SER A 125 21.53 8.67 -10.36
N ARG A 126 20.50 9.53 -10.53
CA ARG A 126 19.60 9.96 -9.47
C ARG A 126 18.38 9.06 -9.40
N VAL A 127 18.03 8.62 -8.22
CA VAL A 127 16.78 7.92 -7.92
C VAL A 127 15.83 8.85 -7.18
N ALA A 128 14.62 9.04 -7.71
CA ALA A 128 13.58 9.81 -7.04
C ALA A 128 12.84 8.94 -6.02
N LEU A 129 12.72 9.43 -4.78
CA LEU A 129 11.95 8.77 -3.74
C LEU A 129 10.46 9.09 -3.91
N ARG A 130 9.65 8.07 -4.17
CA ARG A 130 8.20 8.21 -4.36
C ARG A 130 7.44 7.44 -3.30
N ALA A 131 6.42 8.08 -2.72
CA ALA A 131 5.60 7.45 -1.70
C ALA A 131 4.46 6.62 -2.31
N SER A 132 4.12 5.49 -1.66
CA SER A 132 2.88 4.77 -1.88
C SER A 132 1.94 5.04 -0.70
N ILE A 133 0.75 5.54 -0.96
CA ILE A 133 -0.18 6.04 0.07
C ILE A 133 -1.60 5.54 -0.15
N TYR A 134 -2.43 5.71 0.88
CA TYR A 134 -3.83 5.31 0.92
C TYR A 134 -4.79 6.49 1.10
N GLY A 135 -4.31 7.65 1.59
CA GLY A 135 -5.15 8.80 1.85
C GLY A 135 -4.36 10.06 2.20
N SER A 136 -5.08 11.11 2.60
CA SER A 136 -4.53 12.44 2.87
C SER A 136 -3.52 12.48 4.02
N ASP A 137 -3.75 11.70 5.08
CA ASP A 137 -2.84 11.66 6.23
C ASP A 137 -1.46 11.09 5.86
N ASP A 138 -1.46 10.08 5.00
CA ASP A 138 -0.22 9.49 4.48
C ASP A 138 0.51 10.46 3.55
N ALA A 139 -0.20 11.28 2.78
CA ALA A 139 0.38 12.30 1.90
C ALA A 139 1.18 13.33 2.70
N SER A 140 0.60 13.84 3.79
CA SER A 140 1.30 14.75 4.71
C SER A 140 2.53 14.11 5.36
N LEU A 141 2.45 12.82 5.71
CA LEU A 141 3.57 12.09 6.26
C LEU A 141 4.69 11.92 5.22
N ALA A 142 4.33 11.52 4.00
CA ALA A 142 5.28 11.34 2.90
C ALA A 142 6.05 12.64 2.61
N LEU A 143 5.36 13.78 2.59
CA LEU A 143 5.98 15.09 2.40
C LEU A 143 7.01 15.39 3.51
N ARG A 144 6.63 15.19 4.79
CA ARG A 144 7.55 15.39 5.91
C ARG A 144 8.76 14.46 5.88
N GLN A 145 8.63 13.26 5.33
CA GLN A 145 9.71 12.28 5.17
C GLN A 145 10.55 12.51 3.92
N GLY A 146 10.28 13.55 3.14
CA GLY A 146 11.08 13.95 1.99
C GLY A 146 10.77 13.17 0.71
N ALA A 147 9.56 12.64 0.56
CA ALA A 147 9.12 12.10 -0.72
C ALA A 147 9.13 13.21 -1.79
N GLU A 148 9.62 12.87 -2.98
CA GLU A 148 9.70 13.79 -4.12
C GLU A 148 8.40 13.78 -4.96
N SER A 149 7.58 12.74 -4.79
CA SER A 149 6.24 12.62 -5.37
C SER A 149 5.45 11.52 -4.68
N ILE A 150 4.14 11.53 -4.90
CA ILE A 150 3.27 10.41 -4.59
C ILE A 150 3.24 9.50 -5.81
N GLY A 151 4.02 8.42 -5.77
CA GLY A 151 4.16 7.48 -6.88
C GLY A 151 2.99 6.53 -7.04
N LEU A 152 2.21 6.33 -5.97
CA LEU A 152 1.03 5.47 -5.98
C LEU A 152 0.03 5.88 -4.92
N VAL A 153 -1.18 6.25 -5.35
CA VAL A 153 -2.36 6.30 -4.49
C VAL A 153 -3.18 5.03 -4.73
N ARG A 154 -3.42 4.28 -3.68
CA ARG A 154 -4.25 3.06 -3.72
C ARG A 154 -5.71 3.42 -3.55
N THR A 155 -6.36 3.81 -4.65
CA THR A 155 -7.72 4.35 -4.64
C THR A 155 -8.79 3.35 -4.24
N GLU A 156 -8.52 2.07 -4.31
CA GLU A 156 -9.41 1.00 -3.82
C GLU A 156 -9.68 1.07 -2.31
N PHE A 157 -8.87 1.82 -1.56
CA PHE A 157 -9.09 2.10 -0.14
C PHE A 157 -9.81 3.44 0.12
N ILE A 158 -10.02 4.24 -0.93
CA ILE A 158 -10.81 5.48 -0.86
C ILE A 158 -12.26 5.10 -1.17
N VAL A 159 -12.96 4.67 -0.13
CA VAL A 159 -14.36 4.20 -0.22
C VAL A 159 -15.22 4.90 0.83
N PRO A 160 -16.51 5.15 0.56
CA PRO A 160 -17.42 5.69 1.55
C PRO A 160 -17.52 4.81 2.78
N ALA A 161 -17.54 5.44 3.98
CA ALA A 161 -17.55 4.72 5.26
C ALA A 161 -18.80 3.85 5.47
N ASP A 162 -19.91 4.21 4.82
CA ASP A 162 -21.17 3.46 4.84
C ASP A 162 -21.21 2.29 3.85
N GLY A 163 -20.14 2.10 3.06
CA GLY A 163 -20.04 1.07 2.05
C GLY A 163 -20.84 1.34 0.76
N SER A 164 -21.39 2.54 0.60
CA SER A 164 -22.08 2.93 -0.63
C SER A 164 -21.11 3.01 -1.82
N MET A 165 -21.66 2.95 -3.03
CA MET A 165 -20.87 3.11 -4.25
C MET A 165 -20.37 4.56 -4.35
N PRO A 166 -19.04 4.80 -4.50
CA PRO A 166 -18.51 6.15 -4.61
C PRO A 166 -18.98 6.82 -5.90
N ASP A 167 -19.33 8.09 -5.80
CA ASP A 167 -19.69 8.97 -6.91
C ASP A 167 -18.62 10.02 -7.17
N ALA A 168 -18.87 10.90 -8.15
CA ALA A 168 -17.92 11.93 -8.55
C ALA A 168 -17.70 12.99 -7.44
N ASP A 169 -18.72 13.32 -6.67
CA ASP A 169 -18.61 14.30 -5.57
C ASP A 169 -17.76 13.74 -4.43
N PHE A 170 -17.96 12.47 -4.09
CA PHE A 170 -17.13 11.77 -3.11
C PHE A 170 -15.66 11.75 -3.53
N TYR A 171 -15.35 11.32 -4.77
CA TYR A 171 -13.96 11.33 -5.25
C TYR A 171 -13.37 12.74 -5.35
N ARG A 172 -14.15 13.71 -5.79
CA ARG A 172 -13.69 15.11 -5.83
C ARG A 172 -13.27 15.59 -4.45
N HIS A 173 -14.06 15.29 -3.42
CA HIS A 173 -13.77 15.67 -2.05
C HIS A 173 -12.51 14.97 -1.52
N GLU A 174 -12.43 13.65 -1.62
CA GLU A 174 -11.33 12.87 -1.06
C GLU A 174 -10.01 13.12 -1.81
N LEU A 175 -10.04 13.19 -3.15
CA LEU A 175 -8.85 13.48 -3.95
C LEU A 175 -8.37 14.91 -3.77
N ALA A 176 -9.27 15.89 -3.59
CA ALA A 176 -8.89 17.26 -3.28
C ALA A 176 -8.17 17.36 -1.92
N ARG A 177 -8.70 16.68 -0.89
CA ARG A 177 -8.03 16.60 0.42
C ARG A 177 -6.64 16.00 0.32
N LEU A 178 -6.51 14.90 -0.43
CA LEU A 178 -5.22 14.23 -0.66
C LEU A 178 -4.23 15.14 -1.40
N CYS A 179 -4.66 15.75 -2.50
CA CYS A 179 -3.80 16.65 -3.28
C CYS A 179 -3.38 17.90 -2.48
N THR A 180 -4.28 18.45 -1.68
CA THR A 180 -3.97 19.55 -0.76
C THR A 180 -2.92 19.12 0.27
N ALA A 181 -3.04 17.94 0.84
CA ALA A 181 -2.08 17.38 1.80
C ALA A 181 -0.73 17.03 1.15
N ALA A 182 -0.71 16.73 -0.14
CA ALA A 182 0.51 16.48 -0.92
C ALA A 182 1.19 17.77 -1.39
N GLU A 183 0.53 18.94 -1.24
CA GLU A 183 1.03 20.27 -1.64
C GLU A 183 1.46 20.31 -3.12
N SER A 184 2.74 20.55 -3.39
CA SER A 184 3.30 20.67 -4.75
C SER A 184 3.73 19.36 -5.38
N LEU A 185 3.61 18.23 -4.66
CA LEU A 185 4.03 16.93 -5.14
C LEU A 185 3.16 16.46 -6.31
N ALA A 186 3.78 15.85 -7.30
CA ALA A 186 3.04 15.13 -8.33
C ALA A 186 2.40 13.87 -7.74
N VAL A 187 1.16 13.57 -8.15
CA VAL A 187 0.35 12.47 -7.60
C VAL A 187 -0.04 11.50 -8.71
N THR A 188 0.30 10.23 -8.54
CA THR A 188 -0.14 9.14 -9.42
C THR A 188 -1.31 8.39 -8.79
N LEU A 189 -2.47 8.47 -9.41
CA LEU A 189 -3.69 7.80 -8.98
C LEU A 189 -3.82 6.45 -9.68
N ARG A 190 -3.78 5.35 -8.93
CA ARG A 190 -4.15 4.05 -9.46
C ARG A 190 -5.66 4.01 -9.65
N LEU A 191 -6.10 3.71 -10.87
CA LEU A 191 -7.52 3.56 -11.17
C LEU A 191 -8.08 2.32 -10.45
N PRO A 192 -9.42 2.15 -10.32
CA PRO A 192 -10.02 1.14 -9.45
C PRO A 192 -9.43 -0.26 -9.66
N ASP A 193 -8.79 -0.79 -8.63
CA ASP A 193 -8.13 -2.10 -8.62
C ASP A 193 -8.91 -3.07 -7.75
N ILE A 194 -10.03 -3.54 -8.27
CA ILE A 194 -10.91 -4.48 -7.61
C ILE A 194 -10.49 -5.90 -7.97
N ALA A 195 -10.42 -6.77 -6.96
CA ALA A 195 -10.03 -8.16 -7.08
C ALA A 195 -10.77 -9.03 -6.06
N ALA A 196 -10.61 -10.34 -6.15
CA ALA A 196 -11.28 -11.28 -5.25
C ALA A 196 -10.88 -11.09 -3.76
N ASP A 197 -9.65 -10.63 -3.51
CA ASP A 197 -9.10 -10.30 -2.18
C ASP A 197 -9.34 -8.83 -1.76
N LYS A 198 -9.90 -8.02 -2.67
CA LYS A 198 -10.23 -6.60 -2.47
C LYS A 198 -11.71 -6.37 -2.75
N GLN A 199 -12.56 -7.06 -1.97
CA GLN A 199 -14.00 -6.94 -2.13
C GLN A 199 -14.47 -5.55 -1.69
N VAL A 200 -15.38 -4.98 -2.47
CA VAL A 200 -16.03 -3.70 -2.17
C VAL A 200 -17.50 -3.93 -1.87
N PRO A 201 -18.07 -3.32 -0.83
CA PRO A 201 -19.44 -3.60 -0.37
C PRO A 201 -20.53 -3.35 -1.43
N TRP A 202 -20.29 -2.39 -2.32
CA TRP A 202 -21.25 -1.98 -3.35
C TRP A 202 -21.24 -2.87 -4.60
N LEU A 203 -20.30 -3.83 -4.71
CA LEU A 203 -20.25 -4.77 -5.84
C LEU A 203 -20.60 -6.17 -5.36
N GLU A 204 -21.68 -6.73 -5.90
CA GLU A 204 -22.05 -8.11 -5.61
C GLU A 204 -20.97 -9.09 -6.09
N PRO A 205 -20.73 -10.19 -5.37
CA PRO A 205 -19.81 -11.21 -5.81
C PRO A 205 -20.14 -11.69 -7.21
N LEU A 206 -19.17 -11.61 -8.12
CA LEU A 206 -19.32 -12.06 -9.49
C LEU A 206 -19.27 -13.59 -9.52
N ALA A 207 -20.41 -14.23 -9.65
CA ALA A 207 -20.52 -15.70 -9.68
C ALA A 207 -19.63 -16.29 -10.79
N GLY A 208 -18.80 -17.28 -10.44
CA GLY A 208 -17.94 -18.00 -11.39
C GLY A 208 -16.66 -17.28 -11.83
N LEU A 209 -16.39 -16.07 -11.33
CA LEU A 209 -15.23 -15.25 -11.74
C LEU A 209 -14.27 -14.93 -10.57
N THR A 210 -14.34 -15.71 -9.51
CA THR A 210 -13.52 -15.53 -8.30
C THR A 210 -12.22 -16.30 -8.41
N GLY A 211 -11.15 -15.70 -7.85
CA GLY A 211 -9.82 -16.31 -7.74
C GLY A 211 -8.74 -15.57 -8.50
N PRO A 212 -7.45 -15.98 -8.33
CA PRO A 212 -6.30 -15.27 -8.90
C PRO A 212 -6.29 -15.15 -10.42
N LEU A 213 -6.98 -16.05 -11.12
CA LEU A 213 -7.09 -16.05 -12.58
C LEU A 213 -8.42 -15.45 -13.07
N GLY A 214 -9.26 -14.95 -12.15
CA GLY A 214 -10.54 -14.33 -12.45
C GLY A 214 -10.43 -12.93 -13.06
N LEU A 215 -11.58 -12.26 -13.17
CA LEU A 215 -11.63 -10.86 -13.61
C LEU A 215 -11.12 -9.97 -12.48
N GLN A 216 -10.12 -9.16 -12.78
CA GLN A 216 -9.47 -8.23 -11.83
C GLN A 216 -9.07 -6.95 -12.56
N GLY A 217 -8.90 -5.86 -11.79
CA GLY A 217 -8.41 -4.59 -12.28
C GLY A 217 -9.17 -4.10 -13.53
N ILE A 218 -8.44 -3.74 -14.58
CA ILE A 218 -9.03 -3.17 -15.81
C ILE A 218 -10.04 -4.09 -16.52
N ARG A 219 -9.97 -5.40 -16.31
CA ARG A 219 -10.93 -6.34 -16.89
C ARG A 219 -12.33 -6.22 -16.29
N LEU A 220 -12.44 -5.70 -15.05
CA LEU A 220 -13.70 -5.39 -14.41
C LEU A 220 -14.34 -4.10 -14.93
N TYR A 221 -13.64 -3.24 -15.64
CA TYR A 221 -14.19 -1.99 -16.16
C TYR A 221 -15.32 -2.18 -17.20
N HIS A 222 -15.50 -3.39 -17.72
CA HIS A 222 -16.66 -3.76 -18.53
C HIS A 222 -17.93 -3.97 -17.69
N GLN A 223 -17.80 -4.16 -16.36
CA GLN A 223 -18.94 -4.28 -15.48
C GLN A 223 -19.58 -2.92 -15.23
N ARG A 224 -20.90 -2.82 -15.38
CA ARG A 224 -21.64 -1.55 -15.33
C ARG A 224 -21.34 -0.71 -14.07
N ARG A 225 -21.34 -1.35 -12.89
CA ARG A 225 -21.07 -0.64 -11.61
C ARG A 225 -19.61 -0.18 -11.51
N VAL A 226 -18.66 -1.04 -11.88
CA VAL A 226 -17.23 -0.69 -11.86
C VAL A 226 -16.95 0.41 -12.88
N ARG A 227 -17.59 0.36 -14.06
CA ARG A 227 -17.49 1.41 -15.06
C ARG A 227 -18.01 2.75 -14.52
N ALA A 228 -19.14 2.76 -13.83
CA ALA A 228 -19.69 3.98 -13.25
C ALA A 228 -18.73 4.60 -12.21
N VAL A 229 -18.06 3.77 -11.41
CA VAL A 229 -17.03 4.23 -10.45
C VAL A 229 -15.78 4.77 -11.17
N LEU A 230 -15.33 4.12 -12.23
CA LEU A 230 -14.25 4.64 -13.07
C LEU A 230 -14.61 6.00 -13.67
N ASP A 231 -15.81 6.12 -14.26
CA ASP A 231 -16.28 7.38 -14.87
C ASP A 231 -16.40 8.49 -13.83
N ALA A 232 -16.92 8.21 -12.63
CA ALA A 232 -16.98 9.13 -11.49
C ALA A 232 -15.59 9.62 -11.05
N MET A 233 -14.62 8.71 -10.99
CA MET A 233 -13.24 9.07 -10.66
C MET A 233 -12.61 9.96 -11.74
N ILE A 234 -12.80 9.66 -13.02
CA ILE A 234 -12.29 10.50 -14.12
C ILE A 234 -12.92 11.90 -14.09
N GLU A 235 -14.21 12.00 -13.78
CA GLU A 235 -14.88 13.29 -13.60
C GLU A 235 -14.23 14.12 -12.46
N ALA A 236 -13.96 13.49 -11.32
CA ALA A 236 -13.26 14.13 -10.22
C ALA A 236 -11.83 14.57 -10.61
N VAL A 237 -11.09 13.71 -11.32
CA VAL A 237 -9.75 14.02 -11.84
C VAL A 237 -9.80 15.24 -12.78
N ASN A 238 -10.77 15.33 -13.66
CA ASN A 238 -10.93 16.47 -14.55
C ASN A 238 -11.07 17.78 -13.78
N SER A 239 -11.84 17.80 -12.69
CA SER A 239 -12.02 18.99 -11.87
C SER A 239 -10.75 19.45 -11.14
N LEU A 240 -9.83 18.52 -10.84
CA LEU A 240 -8.61 18.77 -10.08
C LEU A 240 -7.36 18.97 -10.96
N SER A 241 -7.38 18.49 -12.20
CA SER A 241 -6.21 18.49 -13.09
C SER A 241 -5.73 19.86 -13.53
N ALA A 242 -6.50 20.91 -13.26
CA ALA A 242 -6.09 22.30 -13.52
C ALA A 242 -5.11 22.82 -12.45
N GLU A 243 -5.23 22.34 -11.22
CA GLU A 243 -4.49 22.83 -10.04
C GLU A 243 -3.36 21.88 -9.64
N TYR A 244 -3.55 20.57 -9.85
CA TYR A 244 -2.63 19.55 -9.35
C TYR A 244 -1.97 18.76 -10.49
N LYS A 245 -0.73 18.33 -10.26
CA LYS A 245 0.03 17.49 -11.19
C LYS A 245 -0.39 16.02 -11.03
N LEU A 246 -1.36 15.59 -11.81
CA LEU A 246 -1.93 14.26 -11.74
C LEU A 246 -1.40 13.35 -12.85
N SER A 247 -1.26 12.07 -12.54
CA SER A 247 -1.03 10.97 -13.49
C SER A 247 -1.97 9.83 -13.15
N LEU A 248 -2.33 9.02 -14.12
CA LEU A 248 -3.21 7.86 -13.95
C LEU A 248 -2.41 6.57 -14.14
N LEU A 249 -2.75 5.52 -13.39
CA LEU A 249 -2.08 4.23 -13.47
C LEU A 249 -3.14 3.12 -13.63
N LEU A 250 -3.05 2.36 -14.71
CA LEU A 250 -3.92 1.22 -15.00
C LEU A 250 -3.41 -0.04 -14.30
N PRO A 251 -4.21 -0.62 -13.36
CA PRO A 251 -3.82 -1.81 -12.61
C PRO A 251 -4.06 -3.10 -13.39
N TYR A 252 -3.36 -4.16 -13.04
CA TYR A 252 -3.60 -5.54 -13.46
C TYR A 252 -3.73 -5.70 -14.99
N VAL A 253 -2.87 -5.03 -15.74
CA VAL A 253 -2.83 -5.17 -17.20
C VAL A 253 -2.16 -6.48 -17.55
N VAL A 254 -2.77 -7.25 -18.44
CA VAL A 254 -2.25 -8.55 -18.91
C VAL A 254 -1.83 -8.48 -20.38
N ARG A 255 -2.58 -7.73 -21.19
CA ARG A 255 -2.37 -7.65 -22.62
C ARG A 255 -2.21 -6.21 -23.08
N HIS A 256 -1.39 -6.03 -24.10
CA HIS A 256 -1.10 -4.74 -24.69
C HIS A 256 -2.36 -4.04 -25.28
N ASP A 257 -3.21 -4.80 -25.94
CA ASP A 257 -4.46 -4.30 -26.52
C ASP A 257 -5.49 -3.88 -25.45
N GLU A 258 -5.54 -4.56 -24.28
CA GLU A 258 -6.37 -4.14 -23.15
C GLU A 258 -5.94 -2.75 -22.66
N PHE A 259 -4.63 -2.51 -22.55
CA PHE A 259 -4.11 -1.21 -22.15
C PHE A 259 -4.46 -0.10 -23.12
N ILE A 260 -4.19 -0.33 -24.43
CA ILE A 260 -4.49 0.65 -25.47
C ILE A 260 -5.99 1.00 -25.48
N HIS A 261 -6.85 -0.02 -25.38
CA HIS A 261 -8.29 0.18 -25.33
C HIS A 261 -8.68 1.11 -24.17
N TRP A 262 -8.30 0.77 -22.94
CA TRP A 262 -8.68 1.54 -21.77
C TRP A 262 -7.98 2.92 -21.71
N ARG A 263 -6.74 3.01 -22.15
CA ARG A 263 -6.06 4.31 -22.32
C ARG A 263 -6.87 5.21 -23.24
N THR A 264 -7.30 4.71 -24.39
CA THR A 264 -8.09 5.48 -25.37
C THR A 264 -9.42 5.92 -24.76
N VAL A 265 -10.15 5.02 -24.11
CA VAL A 265 -11.44 5.31 -23.45
C VAL A 265 -11.28 6.40 -22.40
N ILE A 266 -10.22 6.34 -21.58
CA ILE A 266 -9.94 7.32 -20.53
C ILE A 266 -9.53 8.67 -21.15
N GLN A 267 -8.64 8.66 -22.13
CA GLN A 267 -8.21 9.87 -22.83
C GLN A 267 -9.36 10.67 -23.46
N GLN A 268 -10.37 9.96 -23.99
CA GLN A 268 -11.58 10.58 -24.55
C GLN A 268 -12.46 11.28 -23.50
N GLN A 269 -12.36 10.88 -22.23
CA GLN A 269 -13.10 11.49 -21.13
C GLN A 269 -12.30 12.62 -20.43
N LEU A 270 -10.98 12.63 -20.58
CA LEU A 270 -10.13 13.64 -19.98
C LEU A 270 -10.28 14.99 -20.69
N GLN A 271 -10.51 16.05 -19.93
CA GLN A 271 -10.56 17.43 -20.44
C GLN A 271 -9.17 18.01 -20.75
N ARG A 272 -8.13 17.42 -20.15
CA ARG A 272 -6.72 17.76 -20.37
C ARG A 272 -5.89 16.50 -20.50
N PRO A 273 -4.85 16.49 -21.34
CA PRO A 273 -3.93 15.35 -21.41
C PRO A 273 -3.26 15.11 -20.05
N LEU A 274 -3.34 13.89 -19.53
CA LEU A 274 -2.62 13.45 -18.35
C LEU A 274 -1.75 12.24 -18.71
N PRO A 275 -0.58 12.06 -18.07
CA PRO A 275 0.19 10.84 -18.22
C PRO A 275 -0.60 9.62 -17.75
N ILE A 276 -0.62 8.56 -18.57
CA ILE A 276 -1.29 7.29 -18.26
C ILE A 276 -0.26 6.16 -18.32
N GLY A 277 0.03 5.58 -17.16
CA GLY A 277 0.98 4.48 -17.00
C GLY A 277 0.32 3.11 -16.91
N VAL A 278 1.13 2.09 -17.04
CA VAL A 278 0.77 0.67 -16.87
C VAL A 278 1.42 0.11 -15.61
N MET A 279 0.68 -0.69 -14.84
CA MET A 279 1.22 -1.47 -13.73
C MET A 279 1.63 -2.87 -14.24
N ALA A 280 2.93 -3.12 -14.27
CA ALA A 280 3.49 -4.42 -14.65
C ALA A 280 3.56 -5.32 -13.42
N GLU A 281 2.47 -6.01 -13.13
CA GLU A 281 2.28 -6.86 -11.95
C GLU A 281 1.81 -8.28 -12.30
N THR A 282 1.69 -8.58 -13.58
CA THR A 282 1.42 -9.93 -14.07
C THR A 282 2.63 -10.47 -14.83
N PRO A 283 2.86 -11.80 -14.83
CA PRO A 283 3.99 -12.37 -15.59
C PRO A 283 4.00 -11.97 -17.05
N SER A 284 2.83 -11.89 -17.69
CA SER A 284 2.73 -11.47 -19.10
C SER A 284 3.10 -10.00 -19.29
N ALA A 285 2.69 -9.11 -18.38
CA ALA A 285 3.06 -7.70 -18.46
C ALA A 285 4.57 -7.50 -18.28
N VAL A 286 5.20 -8.24 -17.37
CA VAL A 286 6.64 -8.19 -17.13
C VAL A 286 7.43 -8.72 -18.34
N LEU A 287 7.01 -9.85 -18.93
CA LEU A 287 7.64 -10.41 -20.11
C LEU A 287 7.49 -9.50 -21.34
N ALA A 288 6.42 -8.72 -21.42
CA ALA A 288 6.16 -7.74 -22.47
C ALA A 288 6.71 -6.34 -22.16
N LEU A 289 7.60 -6.18 -21.18
CA LEU A 289 8.01 -4.87 -20.65
C LEU A 289 8.48 -3.91 -21.74
N ALA A 290 9.25 -4.39 -22.73
CA ALA A 290 9.74 -3.57 -23.83
C ALA A 290 8.61 -2.95 -24.68
N ASN A 291 7.47 -3.63 -24.80
CA ASN A 291 6.36 -3.17 -25.62
C ASN A 291 5.57 -2.01 -24.97
N TRP A 292 5.72 -1.82 -23.64
CA TRP A 292 5.01 -0.75 -22.93
C TRP A 292 5.61 0.63 -23.19
N PHE A 293 6.93 0.71 -23.54
CA PHE A 293 7.59 1.99 -23.75
C PHE A 293 7.04 2.78 -24.94
N ASP A 294 6.40 2.10 -25.89
CA ASP A 294 5.81 2.75 -27.07
C ASP A 294 4.39 3.27 -26.82
N VAL A 295 3.71 2.77 -25.78
CA VAL A 295 2.27 3.01 -25.59
C VAL A 295 1.90 3.58 -24.22
N ALA A 296 2.74 3.45 -23.22
CA ALA A 296 2.53 3.97 -21.87
C ALA A 296 3.45 5.15 -21.59
N ASP A 297 2.96 6.15 -20.87
CA ASP A 297 3.77 7.32 -20.51
C ASP A 297 4.78 6.98 -19.40
N PHE A 298 4.51 5.94 -18.62
CA PHE A 298 5.42 5.36 -17.62
C PHE A 298 5.00 3.93 -17.26
N VAL A 299 5.90 3.18 -16.64
CA VAL A 299 5.65 1.83 -16.14
C VAL A 299 5.90 1.81 -14.64
N ALA A 300 4.95 1.29 -13.87
CA ALA A 300 5.11 0.94 -12.46
C ALA A 300 5.28 -0.58 -12.33
N ILE A 301 6.23 -1.02 -11.51
CA ILE A 301 6.43 -2.44 -11.22
C ILE A 301 5.72 -2.74 -9.89
N GLY A 302 4.79 -3.72 -9.92
CA GLY A 302 3.99 -4.15 -8.78
C GLY A 302 4.37 -5.55 -8.28
#